data_f6b1e8eb61f7e1136281d37b32a3bc88
#
_entry.id   f6b1e8eb61f7e1136281d37b32a3bc88
#
_cell.length_a   1.000
_cell.length_b   1.000
_cell.length_c   1.000
_cell.angle_alpha   90.00
_cell.angle_beta   90.00
_cell.angle_gamma   90.00
#
_symmetry.space_group_name_H-M   'P 1'
#
loop_
_entity.id
_entity.type
_entity.pdbx_description
1 polymer ?
#
loop_
_entity_poly.entity_id
_entity_poly.type
_entity_poly.pdbx_seq_one_letter_code
_entity_poly.pdbx_strand_id
1 'polypeptide(L)'
;MFSALRQTLTSLALGICCTSPAFANTSPPGEIAGQQTRHIATMFPGRMTGSPAEMMAADYLNQQFSQLGYQSDIRRFNTRYLYTTKEGHQSWHNVSASSVIAAREGINPQQIIIMAHLDTYSPLNDNDVNNNLGGLTLQGVDDNASGLGVMLELATRLKDIPTRYGIRFIATSGEEIGTLGAEDVLKRMTASEKKNTLLVINLDNLIVGDKLYFNSGKSTPAAVSKLTRDRALALARQLHVQATTNPGTNTKYPKGTGCCSDADVFDKAGIPVLSVEATNWSLGKKDGYQQRAKSKAFPDGSSWHNALIDNQQYLDKWLPHRIEKRSHDVVRVMLPLVKELAKAGK
;
A
#
# COMPACT_ATOMS: atom_id res chain seq x y z
N MET A 1 51.42 39.64 -47.39
CA MET A 1 51.32 40.45 -46.17
C MET A 1 49.86 40.35 -45.67
N PHE A 2 49.56 39.47 -44.75
CA PHE A 2 48.51 39.51 -43.72
C PHE A 2 48.58 38.18 -42.99
N SER A 3 49.09 38.24 -41.77
CA SER A 3 49.15 37.16 -40.80
C SER A 3 47.79 36.90 -40.19
N ALA A 4 47.27 35.67 -40.23
CA ALA A 4 46.10 35.28 -39.60
C ALA A 4 46.42 34.50 -38.31
N LEU A 5 46.10 35.10 -37.18
CA LEU A 5 46.17 34.55 -35.83
C LEU A 5 45.05 33.52 -35.66
N ARG A 6 45.38 32.25 -35.49
CA ARG A 6 44.41 31.23 -35.03
C ARG A 6 44.34 31.23 -33.51
N GLN A 7 43.23 31.67 -32.96
CA GLN A 7 42.89 31.46 -31.55
C GLN A 7 42.23 30.09 -31.41
N THR A 8 42.88 29.20 -30.69
CA THR A 8 42.34 27.92 -30.25
C THR A 8 41.52 28.13 -28.99
N LEU A 9 40.18 28.04 -29.07
CA LEU A 9 39.30 27.97 -27.93
C LEU A 9 39.29 26.53 -27.38
N THR A 10 39.93 26.35 -26.23
CA THR A 10 39.83 25.11 -25.44
C THR A 10 38.54 25.18 -24.57
N SER A 11 37.50 24.46 -24.96
CA SER A 11 36.29 24.31 -24.18
C SER A 11 36.56 23.34 -23.05
N LEU A 12 36.65 23.85 -21.83
CA LEU A 12 36.68 23.05 -20.59
C LEU A 12 35.25 22.63 -20.25
N ALA A 13 34.88 21.41 -20.59
CA ALA A 13 33.63 20.82 -20.15
C ALA A 13 33.77 20.42 -18.67
N LEU A 14 33.23 21.25 -17.76
CA LEU A 14 33.04 20.85 -16.37
C LEU A 14 31.88 19.84 -16.33
N GLY A 15 32.21 18.56 -16.22
CA GLY A 15 31.27 17.50 -15.88
C GLY A 15 30.82 17.68 -14.44
N ILE A 16 29.63 18.26 -14.23
CA ILE A 16 28.96 18.23 -12.94
C ILE A 16 28.48 16.79 -12.72
N CYS A 17 29.30 15.99 -12.04
CA CYS A 17 28.83 14.74 -11.44
C CYS A 17 27.82 15.11 -10.35
N CYS A 18 26.52 15.08 -10.67
CA CYS A 18 25.46 15.05 -9.67
C CYS A 18 25.54 13.71 -8.92
N THR A 19 26.42 13.62 -7.93
CA THR A 19 26.33 12.56 -6.93
C THR A 19 25.10 12.86 -6.09
N SER A 20 24.00 12.20 -6.39
CA SER A 20 22.83 12.20 -5.51
C SER A 20 23.29 11.62 -4.16
N PRO A 21 23.20 12.36 -3.06
CA PRO A 21 23.62 11.83 -1.78
C PRO A 21 22.73 10.67 -1.39
N ALA A 22 23.32 9.61 -0.87
CA ALA A 22 22.65 8.45 -0.32
C ALA A 22 21.93 8.83 1.00
N PHE A 23 20.88 9.64 0.93
CA PHE A 23 20.09 10.08 2.09
C PHE A 23 19.16 9.00 2.67
N ALA A 24 19.02 7.85 2.00
CA ALA A 24 18.01 6.85 2.36
C ALA A 24 18.19 6.16 3.74
N ASN A 25 19.37 6.24 4.35
CA ASN A 25 19.65 5.60 5.64
C ASN A 25 19.64 6.54 6.84
N THR A 26 19.54 7.84 6.64
CA THR A 26 19.63 8.86 7.72
C THR A 26 18.29 9.49 8.10
N SER A 27 17.27 9.40 7.25
CA SER A 27 15.96 9.96 7.54
C SER A 27 15.25 9.18 8.67
N PRO A 28 14.51 9.86 9.56
CA PRO A 28 13.70 9.18 10.58
C PRO A 28 12.71 8.17 9.98
N PRO A 29 12.40 7.08 10.69
CA PRO A 29 11.37 6.15 10.22
C PRO A 29 10.02 6.85 10.00
N GLY A 30 9.37 6.56 8.88
CA GLY A 30 8.09 7.14 8.49
C GLY A 30 8.17 8.45 7.72
N GLU A 31 9.34 9.08 7.64
CA GLU A 31 9.50 10.32 6.88
C GLU A 31 9.29 10.11 5.38
N ILE A 32 9.95 9.11 4.81
CA ILE A 32 9.77 8.75 3.39
C ILE A 32 8.33 8.31 3.13
N ALA A 33 7.75 7.50 4.01
CA ALA A 33 6.38 7.03 3.88
C ALA A 33 5.38 8.19 3.86
N GLY A 34 5.51 9.14 4.78
CA GLY A 34 4.66 10.33 4.83
C GLY A 34 4.79 11.21 3.59
N GLN A 35 6.02 11.45 3.13
CA GLN A 35 6.31 12.20 1.90
C GLN A 35 5.72 11.50 0.68
N GLN A 36 5.90 10.20 0.55
CA GLN A 36 5.37 9.41 -0.58
C GLN A 36 3.84 9.33 -0.56
N THR A 37 3.22 9.18 0.61
CA THR A 37 1.77 9.26 0.77
C THR A 37 1.23 10.57 0.22
N ARG A 38 1.80 11.70 0.64
CA ARG A 38 1.40 13.03 0.16
C ARG A 38 1.66 13.21 -1.33
N HIS A 39 2.80 12.75 -1.83
CA HIS A 39 3.16 12.85 -3.23
C HIS A 39 2.17 12.06 -4.13
N ILE A 40 1.94 10.79 -3.82
CA ILE A 40 1.04 9.93 -4.61
C ILE A 40 -0.38 10.50 -4.61
N ALA A 41 -0.89 10.91 -3.45
CA ALA A 41 -2.22 11.48 -3.32
C ALA A 41 -2.39 12.80 -4.10
N THR A 42 -1.34 13.63 -4.15
CA THR A 42 -1.39 14.93 -4.86
C THR A 42 -1.21 14.79 -6.35
N MET A 43 -0.26 13.95 -6.78
CA MET A 43 0.12 13.86 -8.19
C MET A 43 -0.81 12.96 -9.00
N PHE A 44 -1.47 12.02 -8.35
CA PHE A 44 -2.30 11.01 -9.04
C PHE A 44 -3.71 10.90 -8.41
N PRO A 45 -4.47 12.01 -8.25
CA PRO A 45 -5.86 11.91 -7.80
C PRO A 45 -6.68 11.18 -8.88
N GLY A 46 -7.72 10.46 -8.45
CA GLY A 46 -8.58 9.72 -9.38
C GLY A 46 -7.90 8.54 -10.07
N ARG A 47 -6.96 7.87 -9.38
CA ARG A 47 -6.30 6.62 -9.87
C ARG A 47 -7.25 5.43 -9.86
N MET A 48 -8.47 5.64 -10.34
CA MET A 48 -9.46 4.56 -10.50
C MET A 48 -8.91 3.47 -11.41
N THR A 49 -9.29 2.24 -11.18
CA THR A 49 -8.85 1.08 -11.98
C THR A 49 -9.00 1.35 -13.49
N GLY A 50 -7.89 1.27 -14.22
CA GLY A 50 -7.83 1.50 -15.67
C GLY A 50 -7.89 2.97 -16.10
N SER A 51 -7.83 3.94 -15.14
CA SER A 51 -7.75 5.36 -15.47
C SER A 51 -6.35 5.78 -15.91
N PRO A 52 -6.21 6.91 -16.63
CA PRO A 52 -4.89 7.47 -16.91
C PRO A 52 -4.07 7.79 -15.65
N ALA A 53 -4.72 8.24 -14.57
CA ALA A 53 -4.04 8.52 -13.31
C ALA A 53 -3.50 7.25 -12.64
N GLU A 54 -4.22 6.13 -12.72
CA GLU A 54 -3.73 4.82 -12.25
C GLU A 54 -2.48 4.39 -13.03
N MET A 55 -2.52 4.51 -14.35
CA MET A 55 -1.38 4.15 -15.20
C MET A 55 -0.14 5.02 -14.90
N MET A 56 -0.33 6.33 -14.70
CA MET A 56 0.76 7.25 -14.29
C MET A 56 1.32 6.91 -12.91
N ALA A 57 0.47 6.55 -11.96
CA ALA A 57 0.91 6.12 -10.64
C ALA A 57 1.65 4.77 -10.69
N ALA A 58 1.22 3.84 -11.54
CA ALA A 58 1.93 2.59 -11.79
C ALA A 58 3.33 2.83 -12.39
N ASP A 59 3.43 3.71 -13.38
CA ASP A 59 4.73 4.10 -13.95
C ASP A 59 5.64 4.74 -12.91
N TYR A 60 5.11 5.63 -12.07
CA TYR A 60 5.85 6.24 -10.97
C TYR A 60 6.40 5.19 -10.01
N LEU A 61 5.55 4.28 -9.51
CA LEU A 61 5.98 3.23 -8.59
C LEU A 61 7.02 2.30 -9.21
N ASN A 62 6.83 1.90 -10.47
CA ASN A 62 7.78 1.09 -11.19
C ASN A 62 9.17 1.76 -11.30
N GLN A 63 9.20 3.06 -11.58
CA GLN A 63 10.43 3.84 -11.59
C GLN A 63 11.08 3.91 -10.20
N GLN A 64 10.30 4.17 -9.13
CA GLN A 64 10.83 4.20 -7.77
C GLN A 64 11.47 2.87 -7.38
N PHE A 65 10.81 1.74 -7.62
CA PHE A 65 11.38 0.42 -7.33
C PHE A 65 12.61 0.11 -8.17
N SER A 66 12.60 0.46 -9.45
CA SER A 66 13.76 0.26 -10.34
C SER A 66 14.97 1.07 -9.88
N GLN A 67 14.78 2.33 -9.47
CA GLN A 67 15.83 3.18 -8.93
C GLN A 67 16.41 2.66 -7.61
N LEU A 68 15.61 1.93 -6.83
CA LEU A 68 16.04 1.24 -5.62
C LEU A 68 16.77 -0.09 -5.89
N GLY A 69 16.88 -0.50 -7.17
CA GLY A 69 17.58 -1.71 -7.57
C GLY A 69 16.75 -3.00 -7.53
N TYR A 70 15.42 -2.90 -7.37
CA TYR A 70 14.54 -4.06 -7.50
C TYR A 70 14.28 -4.39 -8.97
N GLN A 71 14.08 -5.67 -9.26
CA GLN A 71 13.51 -6.11 -10.54
C GLN A 71 12.03 -5.73 -10.54
N SER A 72 11.69 -4.68 -11.28
CA SER A 72 10.35 -4.10 -11.28
C SER A 72 9.70 -4.17 -12.65
N ASP A 73 8.38 -4.47 -12.67
CA ASP A 73 7.58 -4.67 -13.86
C ASP A 73 6.14 -4.20 -13.63
N ILE A 74 5.53 -3.65 -14.70
CA ILE A 74 4.10 -3.32 -14.72
C ILE A 74 3.35 -4.45 -15.41
N ARG A 75 2.45 -5.10 -14.68
CA ARG A 75 1.63 -6.17 -15.19
C ARG A 75 0.21 -5.70 -15.48
N ARG A 76 -0.12 -5.65 -16.76
CA ARG A 76 -1.45 -5.29 -17.22
C ARG A 76 -2.35 -6.51 -17.29
N PHE A 77 -3.61 -6.32 -16.95
CA PHE A 77 -4.67 -7.31 -17.13
C PHE A 77 -5.98 -6.61 -17.46
N ASN A 78 -6.79 -7.28 -18.31
CA ASN A 78 -8.10 -6.79 -18.68
C ASN A 78 -9.14 -7.30 -17.69
N THR A 79 -9.99 -6.41 -17.24
CA THR A 79 -11.09 -6.71 -16.33
C THR A 79 -12.29 -5.84 -16.61
N ARG A 80 -13.33 -5.95 -15.82
CA ARG A 80 -14.53 -5.12 -15.94
C ARG A 80 -15.23 -4.99 -14.60
N TYR A 81 -15.98 -3.91 -14.45
CA TYR A 81 -16.90 -3.73 -13.33
C TYR A 81 -18.27 -3.31 -13.84
N LEU A 82 -19.30 -3.53 -13.01
CA LEU A 82 -20.67 -3.22 -13.33
C LEU A 82 -21.02 -1.83 -12.80
N TYR A 83 -21.52 -0.96 -13.66
CA TYR A 83 -22.11 0.32 -13.25
C TYR A 83 -23.63 0.21 -13.31
N THR A 84 -24.33 0.74 -12.29
CA THR A 84 -25.79 0.72 -12.22
C THR A 84 -26.33 2.13 -12.07
N THR A 85 -27.16 2.59 -13.02
CA THR A 85 -27.80 3.90 -12.93
C THR A 85 -28.91 3.93 -11.87
N LYS A 86 -29.37 5.12 -11.51
CA LYS A 86 -30.48 5.29 -10.58
C LYS A 86 -31.79 4.61 -11.02
N GLU A 87 -32.00 4.53 -12.34
CA GLU A 87 -33.13 3.87 -12.96
C GLU A 87 -32.97 2.34 -13.03
N GLY A 88 -31.82 1.80 -12.56
CA GLY A 88 -31.52 0.38 -12.56
C GLY A 88 -30.93 -0.15 -13.87
N HIS A 89 -30.57 0.71 -14.83
CA HIS A 89 -29.85 0.27 -16.03
C HIS A 89 -28.42 -0.12 -15.66
N GLN A 90 -27.99 -1.28 -16.15
CA GLN A 90 -26.68 -1.84 -15.90
C GLN A 90 -25.79 -1.79 -17.14
N SER A 91 -24.55 -1.36 -16.98
CA SER A 91 -23.54 -1.36 -18.03
C SER A 91 -22.21 -1.90 -17.52
N TRP A 92 -21.58 -2.75 -18.33
CA TRP A 92 -20.22 -3.24 -18.04
C TRP A 92 -19.18 -2.25 -18.54
N HIS A 93 -18.31 -1.81 -17.65
CA HIS A 93 -17.16 -0.98 -17.97
C HIS A 93 -15.92 -1.89 -18.08
N ASN A 94 -15.42 -2.06 -19.31
CA ASN A 94 -14.19 -2.80 -19.56
C ASN A 94 -12.99 -1.89 -19.33
N VAL A 95 -12.02 -2.34 -18.55
CA VAL A 95 -10.83 -1.58 -18.18
C VAL A 95 -9.57 -2.44 -18.30
N SER A 96 -8.43 -1.79 -18.51
CA SER A 96 -7.12 -2.42 -18.45
C SER A 96 -6.39 -1.91 -17.20
N ALA A 97 -6.32 -2.75 -16.21
CA ALA A 97 -5.69 -2.44 -14.92
C ALA A 97 -4.18 -2.70 -14.95
N SER A 98 -3.43 -1.99 -14.12
CA SER A 98 -1.96 -2.01 -14.09
C SER A 98 -1.44 -2.26 -12.67
N SER A 99 -1.08 -3.50 -12.34
CA SER A 99 -0.38 -3.81 -11.08
C SER A 99 1.13 -3.67 -11.26
N VAL A 100 1.84 -3.21 -10.22
CA VAL A 100 3.30 -3.12 -10.21
C VAL A 100 3.87 -4.21 -9.32
N ILE A 101 4.86 -4.95 -9.83
CA ILE A 101 5.55 -5.99 -9.07
C ILE A 101 7.02 -5.66 -9.05
N ALA A 102 7.60 -5.58 -7.85
CA ALA A 102 9.02 -5.39 -7.66
C ALA A 102 9.59 -6.46 -6.75
N ALA A 103 10.64 -7.13 -7.16
CA ALA A 103 11.18 -8.27 -6.45
C ALA A 103 12.69 -8.18 -6.26
N ARG A 104 13.13 -8.73 -5.15
CA ARG A 104 14.53 -9.07 -4.90
C ARG A 104 14.59 -10.48 -4.34
N GLU A 105 15.38 -11.29 -5.01
CA GLU A 105 15.62 -12.67 -4.59
C GLU A 105 16.35 -12.73 -3.24
N GLY A 106 16.03 -13.74 -2.45
CA GLY A 106 16.79 -14.11 -1.26
C GLY A 106 17.78 -15.23 -1.58
N ILE A 107 18.46 -15.70 -0.55
CA ILE A 107 19.36 -16.88 -0.67
C ILE A 107 18.55 -18.14 -0.96
N ASN A 108 17.36 -18.25 -0.38
CA ASN A 108 16.44 -19.37 -0.51
C ASN A 108 15.26 -19.00 -1.43
N PRO A 109 14.58 -19.99 -2.03
CA PRO A 109 13.46 -19.74 -2.94
C PRO A 109 12.18 -19.25 -2.25
N GLN A 110 12.12 -19.27 -0.90
CA GLN A 110 10.98 -18.74 -0.16
C GLN A 110 10.93 -17.22 -0.27
N GLN A 111 9.71 -16.66 -0.20
CA GLN A 111 9.48 -15.22 -0.30
C GLN A 111 8.44 -14.72 0.70
N ILE A 112 8.52 -13.43 0.99
CA ILE A 112 7.50 -12.63 1.67
C ILE A 112 6.99 -11.61 0.67
N ILE A 113 5.66 -11.50 0.55
CA ILE A 113 5.01 -10.49 -0.27
C ILE A 113 4.55 -9.36 0.64
N ILE A 114 4.83 -8.12 0.24
CA ILE A 114 4.32 -6.89 0.86
C ILE A 114 3.49 -6.21 -0.20
N MET A 115 2.20 -6.00 0.08
CA MET A 115 1.29 -5.43 -0.89
C MET A 115 0.48 -4.27 -0.34
N ALA A 116 0.07 -3.40 -1.25
CA ALA A 116 -0.88 -2.32 -1.05
C ALA A 116 -1.60 -2.07 -2.37
N HIS A 117 -2.88 -1.74 -2.35
CA HIS A 117 -3.54 -1.42 -3.62
C HIS A 117 -3.19 -0.01 -4.10
N LEU A 118 -3.15 0.11 -5.42
CA LEU A 118 -2.76 1.31 -6.15
C LEU A 118 -3.96 2.20 -6.48
N ASP A 119 -5.07 1.55 -6.84
CA ASP A 119 -6.27 2.23 -7.31
C ASP A 119 -7.03 2.94 -6.18
N THR A 120 -7.81 3.93 -6.57
CA THR A 120 -8.82 4.57 -5.73
C THR A 120 -10.21 4.16 -6.19
N TYR A 121 -11.20 4.33 -5.32
CA TYR A 121 -12.56 3.91 -5.58
C TYR A 121 -13.12 4.43 -6.91
N SER A 122 -13.65 3.51 -7.69
CA SER A 122 -14.41 3.78 -8.91
C SER A 122 -15.90 3.84 -8.56
N PRO A 123 -16.62 4.94 -8.83
CA PRO A 123 -18.06 4.97 -8.62
C PRO A 123 -18.75 3.80 -9.35
N LEU A 124 -19.55 3.02 -8.65
CA LEU A 124 -20.24 1.85 -9.21
C LEU A 124 -21.71 2.14 -9.53
N ASN A 125 -22.20 3.30 -9.12
CA ASN A 125 -23.58 3.73 -9.37
C ASN A 125 -23.73 5.25 -9.24
N ASP A 126 -24.88 5.79 -9.66
CA ASP A 126 -25.20 7.21 -9.57
C ASP A 126 -25.25 7.73 -8.13
N ASN A 127 -25.59 6.88 -7.15
CA ASN A 127 -25.59 7.28 -5.76
C ASN A 127 -24.16 7.53 -5.24
N ASP A 128 -23.18 6.75 -5.69
CA ASP A 128 -21.77 6.98 -5.38
C ASP A 128 -21.34 8.35 -5.90
N VAL A 129 -21.65 8.65 -7.17
CA VAL A 129 -21.35 9.95 -7.79
C VAL A 129 -22.00 11.10 -7.02
N ASN A 130 -23.28 10.98 -6.67
CA ASN A 130 -24.03 12.01 -5.94
C ASN A 130 -23.51 12.23 -4.52
N ASN A 131 -22.88 11.24 -3.90
CA ASN A 131 -22.29 11.31 -2.56
C ASN A 131 -20.78 11.58 -2.58
N ASN A 132 -20.21 11.96 -3.72
CA ASN A 132 -18.76 12.19 -3.90
C ASN A 132 -17.90 10.97 -3.53
N LEU A 133 -18.42 9.77 -3.77
CA LEU A 133 -17.64 8.55 -3.61
C LEU A 133 -16.89 8.25 -4.90
N GLY A 134 -15.57 8.18 -4.83
CA GLY A 134 -14.70 7.97 -5.97
C GLY A 134 -14.54 9.19 -6.87
N GLY A 135 -14.16 8.92 -8.11
CA GLY A 135 -14.05 9.92 -9.17
C GLY A 135 -12.68 10.60 -9.26
N LEU A 136 -12.59 11.53 -10.22
CA LEU A 136 -11.31 12.12 -10.66
C LEU A 136 -10.58 12.96 -9.60
N THR A 137 -11.28 13.45 -8.58
CA THR A 137 -10.73 14.31 -7.54
C THR A 137 -10.39 13.58 -6.25
N LEU A 138 -10.73 12.30 -6.15
CA LEU A 138 -10.40 11.50 -4.97
C LEU A 138 -8.89 11.32 -4.86
N GLN A 139 -8.29 11.91 -3.82
CA GLN A 139 -6.86 11.80 -3.58
C GLN A 139 -6.49 10.41 -3.02
N GLY A 140 -7.39 9.77 -2.26
CA GLY A 140 -7.11 8.48 -1.64
C GLY A 140 -5.85 8.53 -0.79
N VAL A 141 -5.79 9.47 0.17
CA VAL A 141 -4.63 9.64 1.06
C VAL A 141 -4.52 8.48 2.01
N ASP A 142 -5.64 8.17 2.68
CA ASP A 142 -5.76 7.02 3.55
C ASP A 142 -5.88 5.75 2.72
N ASP A 143 -6.77 5.78 1.73
CA ASP A 143 -7.18 4.68 0.88
C ASP A 143 -6.70 4.86 -0.58
N ASN A 144 -5.50 4.41 -1.02
CA ASN A 144 -4.50 3.74 -0.19
C ASN A 144 -3.09 4.27 -0.49
N ALA A 145 -2.94 5.60 -0.70
CA ALA A 145 -1.60 6.20 -0.82
C ALA A 145 -0.76 5.95 0.44
N SER A 146 -1.42 5.78 1.60
CA SER A 146 -0.76 5.48 2.87
C SER A 146 -0.03 4.14 2.84
N GLY A 147 -0.67 3.09 2.35
CA GLY A 147 -0.05 1.76 2.19
C GLY A 147 1.10 1.78 1.18
N LEU A 148 0.92 2.49 0.05
CA LEU A 148 1.96 2.65 -0.97
C LEU A 148 3.18 3.40 -0.42
N GLY A 149 2.97 4.46 0.36
CA GLY A 149 4.05 5.22 0.99
C GLY A 149 4.88 4.39 1.96
N VAL A 150 4.23 3.62 2.83
CA VAL A 150 4.90 2.69 3.73
C VAL A 150 5.65 1.60 2.96
N MET A 151 5.05 1.05 1.91
CA MET A 151 5.67 0.04 1.06
C MET A 151 6.95 0.56 0.42
N LEU A 152 6.97 1.79 -0.12
CA LEU A 152 8.16 2.41 -0.70
C LEU A 152 9.25 2.68 0.35
N GLU A 153 8.89 3.10 1.56
CA GLU A 153 9.89 3.26 2.62
C GLU A 153 10.49 1.93 3.07
N LEU A 154 9.69 0.88 3.21
CA LEU A 154 10.20 -0.45 3.50
C LEU A 154 11.16 -0.93 2.40
N ALA A 155 10.80 -0.72 1.13
CA ALA A 155 11.68 -1.05 0.00
C ALA A 155 13.01 -0.27 0.07
N THR A 156 12.95 1.03 0.33
CA THR A 156 14.12 1.89 0.46
C THR A 156 15.06 1.41 1.57
N ARG A 157 14.50 1.06 2.73
CA ARG A 157 15.30 0.63 3.89
C ARG A 157 15.82 -0.80 3.83
N LEU A 158 15.24 -1.62 2.95
CA LEU A 158 15.61 -3.03 2.80
C LEU A 158 16.52 -3.28 1.59
N LYS A 159 16.67 -2.33 0.66
CA LYS A 159 17.32 -2.52 -0.63
C LYS A 159 18.74 -3.11 -0.56
N ASP A 160 19.54 -2.68 0.43
CA ASP A 160 20.95 -3.07 0.57
C ASP A 160 21.15 -4.14 1.66
N ILE A 161 20.07 -4.67 2.25
CA ILE A 161 20.17 -5.64 3.34
C ILE A 161 20.00 -7.05 2.77
N PRO A 162 21.02 -7.90 2.81
CA PRO A 162 20.89 -9.30 2.41
C PRO A 162 19.81 -10.01 3.23
N THR A 163 18.97 -10.79 2.57
CA THR A 163 17.90 -11.55 3.22
C THR A 163 17.97 -13.03 2.82
N ARG A 164 17.59 -13.91 3.73
CA ARG A 164 17.50 -15.34 3.45
C ARG A 164 16.33 -15.64 2.53
N TYR A 165 15.21 -14.98 2.73
CA TYR A 165 14.00 -15.11 1.90
C TYR A 165 13.86 -13.89 0.99
N GLY A 166 13.38 -14.12 -0.24
CA GLY A 166 13.07 -13.04 -1.17
C GLY A 166 12.00 -12.10 -0.61
N ILE A 167 12.05 -10.85 -1.04
CA ILE A 167 11.01 -9.86 -0.74
C ILE A 167 10.42 -9.39 -2.06
N ARG A 168 9.08 -9.47 -2.17
CA ARG A 168 8.33 -9.00 -3.32
C ARG A 168 7.35 -7.93 -2.86
N PHE A 169 7.43 -6.76 -3.48
CA PHE A 169 6.48 -5.67 -3.31
C PHE A 169 5.47 -5.71 -4.45
N ILE A 170 4.19 -5.58 -4.14
CA ILE A 170 3.13 -5.60 -5.14
C ILE A 170 2.17 -4.44 -4.88
N ALA A 171 2.11 -3.49 -5.81
CA ALA A 171 1.02 -2.52 -5.85
C ALA A 171 -0.07 -3.07 -6.78
N THR A 172 -1.15 -3.56 -6.20
CA THR A 172 -2.27 -4.15 -6.94
C THR A 172 -3.19 -3.06 -7.49
N SER A 173 -3.81 -3.29 -8.63
CA SER A 173 -4.93 -2.48 -9.12
C SER A 173 -6.21 -3.31 -9.17
N GLY A 174 -7.37 -2.65 -9.04
CA GLY A 174 -8.66 -3.33 -9.07
C GLY A 174 -9.08 -3.92 -7.72
N GLU A 175 -8.50 -3.47 -6.63
CA GLU A 175 -8.96 -3.77 -5.27
C GLU A 175 -10.38 -3.23 -5.09
N GLU A 176 -10.60 -1.98 -5.45
CA GLU A 176 -11.80 -1.18 -5.28
C GLU A 176 -12.99 -1.61 -6.16
N ILE A 177 -12.73 -2.51 -7.10
CA ILE A 177 -13.77 -3.13 -7.94
C ILE A 177 -13.87 -4.64 -7.70
N GLY A 178 -13.38 -5.11 -6.55
CA GLY A 178 -13.54 -6.47 -6.05
C GLY A 178 -12.27 -7.31 -5.96
N THR A 179 -11.14 -6.72 -5.56
CA THR A 179 -9.83 -7.40 -5.34
C THR A 179 -9.26 -8.10 -6.58
N LEU A 180 -9.63 -7.61 -7.78
CA LEU A 180 -9.34 -8.30 -9.06
C LEU A 180 -7.83 -8.35 -9.37
N GLY A 181 -7.06 -7.36 -8.90
CA GLY A 181 -5.61 -7.37 -9.04
C GLY A 181 -4.93 -8.45 -8.21
N ALA A 182 -5.36 -8.64 -6.98
CA ALA A 182 -4.87 -9.73 -6.14
C ALA A 182 -5.21 -11.10 -6.72
N GLU A 183 -6.42 -11.25 -7.31
CA GLU A 183 -6.82 -12.46 -8.02
C GLU A 183 -5.94 -12.73 -9.26
N ASP A 184 -5.65 -11.69 -10.06
CA ASP A 184 -4.76 -11.81 -11.22
C ASP A 184 -3.34 -12.20 -10.80
N VAL A 185 -2.81 -11.59 -9.75
CA VAL A 185 -1.50 -11.96 -9.17
C VAL A 185 -1.50 -13.43 -8.75
N LEU A 186 -2.47 -13.84 -7.94
CA LEU A 186 -2.56 -15.22 -7.45
C LEU A 186 -2.71 -16.23 -8.60
N LYS A 187 -3.50 -15.90 -9.62
CA LYS A 187 -3.71 -16.74 -10.81
C LYS A 187 -2.42 -16.97 -11.59
N ARG A 188 -1.57 -15.93 -11.70
CA ARG A 188 -0.30 -16.01 -12.44
C ARG A 188 0.82 -16.69 -11.65
N MET A 189 0.71 -16.77 -10.33
CA MET A 189 1.69 -17.48 -9.51
C MET A 189 1.72 -18.95 -9.87
N THR A 190 2.91 -19.49 -10.12
CA THR A 190 3.15 -20.92 -10.28
C THR A 190 2.86 -21.67 -8.98
N ALA A 191 2.67 -22.99 -9.07
CA ALA A 191 2.50 -23.83 -7.87
C ALA A 191 3.72 -23.72 -6.93
N SER A 192 4.92 -23.60 -7.48
CA SER A 192 6.15 -23.39 -6.71
C SER A 192 6.16 -22.05 -5.99
N GLU A 193 5.79 -20.94 -6.66
CA GLU A 193 5.70 -19.61 -6.02
C GLU A 193 4.67 -19.59 -4.89
N LYS A 194 3.49 -20.19 -5.12
CA LYS A 194 2.45 -20.29 -4.06
C LYS A 194 2.97 -21.06 -2.85
N LYS A 195 3.62 -22.22 -3.08
CA LYS A 195 4.21 -23.04 -2.02
C LYS A 195 5.34 -22.33 -1.26
N ASN A 196 6.13 -21.52 -1.97
CA ASN A 196 7.27 -20.79 -1.41
C ASN A 196 6.89 -19.42 -0.82
N THR A 197 5.65 -18.97 -0.96
CA THR A 197 5.16 -17.74 -0.31
C THR A 197 4.85 -18.03 1.15
N LEU A 198 5.71 -17.55 2.04
CA LEU A 198 5.59 -17.76 3.48
C LEU A 198 4.53 -16.88 4.11
N LEU A 199 4.35 -15.68 3.58
CA LEU A 199 3.45 -14.66 4.11
C LEU A 199 3.13 -13.61 3.06
N VAL A 200 1.90 -13.14 3.06
CA VAL A 200 1.48 -11.89 2.40
C VAL A 200 1.16 -10.87 3.48
N ILE A 201 1.80 -9.72 3.43
CA ILE A 201 1.53 -8.56 4.30
C ILE A 201 0.75 -7.55 3.46
N ASN A 202 -0.47 -7.24 3.85
CA ASN A 202 -1.31 -6.23 3.20
C ASN A 202 -1.29 -4.94 4.04
N LEU A 203 -0.97 -3.83 3.40
CA LEU A 203 -0.91 -2.49 3.98
C LEU A 203 -2.07 -1.68 3.41
N ASP A 204 -3.03 -1.33 4.25
CA ASP A 204 -4.27 -0.74 3.77
C ASP A 204 -4.86 0.24 4.79
N ASN A 205 -5.26 1.44 4.34
CA ASN A 205 -5.93 2.44 5.19
C ASN A 205 -5.18 2.76 6.50
N LEU A 206 -3.95 3.27 6.42
CA LEU A 206 -3.06 3.34 7.59
C LEU A 206 -3.18 4.63 8.42
N ILE A 207 -4.02 5.61 8.04
CA ILE A 207 -3.98 6.97 8.61
C ILE A 207 -5.18 7.29 9.51
N VAL A 208 -6.42 7.19 8.98
CA VAL A 208 -7.59 7.83 9.58
C VAL A 208 -8.10 7.10 10.80
N GLY A 209 -8.11 5.79 10.82
CA GLY A 209 -8.71 4.99 11.88
C GLY A 209 -8.29 5.35 13.30
N ASP A 210 -9.14 5.07 14.28
CA ASP A 210 -8.87 5.38 15.68
C ASP A 210 -7.66 4.62 16.22
N LYS A 211 -7.45 3.38 15.75
CA LYS A 211 -6.37 2.48 16.21
C LYS A 211 -5.67 1.83 15.04
N LEU A 212 -4.41 1.50 15.24
CA LEU A 212 -3.65 0.64 14.34
C LEU A 212 -3.94 -0.83 14.71
N TYR A 213 -4.28 -1.64 13.73
CA TYR A 213 -4.58 -3.05 13.87
C TYR A 213 -3.58 -3.91 13.10
N PHE A 214 -3.25 -5.05 13.72
CA PHE A 214 -2.56 -6.16 13.08
C PHE A 214 -3.46 -7.37 13.18
N ASN A 215 -3.91 -7.90 12.05
CA ASN A 215 -4.83 -9.03 11.98
C ASN A 215 -4.28 -10.14 11.09
N SER A 216 -4.44 -11.39 11.49
CA SER A 216 -4.14 -12.55 10.64
C SER A 216 -5.34 -12.88 9.75
N GLY A 217 -5.13 -13.68 8.71
CA GLY A 217 -6.22 -14.33 7.99
C GLY A 217 -6.90 -15.43 8.80
N LYS A 218 -8.09 -15.83 8.39
CA LYS A 218 -8.84 -16.93 9.03
C LYS A 218 -8.17 -18.27 8.80
N SER A 219 -7.53 -18.45 7.64
CA SER A 219 -6.80 -19.67 7.26
C SER A 219 -5.34 -19.64 7.69
N THR A 220 -4.85 -18.50 8.21
CA THR A 220 -3.45 -18.38 8.65
C THR A 220 -3.19 -19.26 9.87
N PRO A 221 -2.23 -20.22 9.81
CA PRO A 221 -1.93 -21.09 10.92
C PRO A 221 -1.54 -20.33 12.19
N ALA A 222 -1.96 -20.84 13.36
CA ALA A 222 -1.68 -20.20 14.65
C ALA A 222 -0.18 -19.96 14.91
N ALA A 223 0.68 -20.89 14.47
CA ALA A 223 2.12 -20.74 14.57
C ALA A 223 2.64 -19.53 13.75
N VAL A 224 2.08 -19.30 12.55
CA VAL A 224 2.41 -18.14 11.71
C VAL A 224 1.84 -16.86 12.33
N SER A 225 0.60 -16.88 12.81
CA SER A 225 -0.01 -15.74 13.51
C SER A 225 0.83 -15.28 14.71
N LYS A 226 1.42 -16.22 15.45
CA LYS A 226 2.33 -15.92 16.58
C LYS A 226 3.61 -15.19 16.12
N LEU A 227 4.18 -15.60 14.99
CA LEU A 227 5.40 -15.02 14.44
C LEU A 227 5.16 -13.69 13.69
N THR A 228 3.93 -13.39 13.33
CA THR A 228 3.55 -12.23 12.53
C THR A 228 2.71 -11.24 13.35
N ARG A 229 1.41 -11.44 13.49
CA ARG A 229 0.49 -10.58 14.25
C ARG A 229 0.95 -10.37 15.69
N ASP A 230 1.19 -11.44 16.43
CA ASP A 230 1.52 -11.33 17.86
C ASP A 230 2.91 -10.70 18.05
N ARG A 231 3.84 -10.99 17.14
CA ARG A 231 5.17 -10.35 17.13
C ARG A 231 5.07 -8.87 16.80
N ALA A 232 4.25 -8.47 15.80
CA ALA A 232 3.98 -7.06 15.50
C ALA A 232 3.43 -6.31 16.72
N LEU A 233 2.47 -6.90 17.44
CA LEU A 233 1.91 -6.34 18.66
C LEU A 233 2.96 -6.25 19.79
N ALA A 234 3.88 -7.21 19.90
CA ALA A 234 4.97 -7.15 20.86
C ALA A 234 5.96 -6.02 20.54
N LEU A 235 6.33 -5.88 19.26
CA LEU A 235 7.16 -4.77 18.77
C LEU A 235 6.49 -3.41 19.03
N ALA A 236 5.19 -3.29 18.71
CA ALA A 236 4.42 -2.08 18.94
C ALA A 236 4.48 -1.66 20.43
N ARG A 237 4.28 -2.60 21.36
CA ARG A 237 4.42 -2.33 22.81
C ARG A 237 5.82 -1.87 23.19
N GLN A 238 6.87 -2.53 22.71
CA GLN A 238 8.28 -2.17 22.98
C GLN A 238 8.63 -0.78 22.45
N LEU A 239 8.01 -0.39 21.33
CA LEU A 239 8.24 0.89 20.66
C LEU A 239 7.27 1.98 21.10
N HIS A 240 6.40 1.70 22.08
CA HIS A 240 5.33 2.60 22.54
C HIS A 240 4.38 3.05 21.41
N VAL A 241 4.16 2.18 20.42
CA VAL A 241 3.16 2.37 19.36
C VAL A 241 1.83 1.78 19.81
N GLN A 242 0.77 2.58 19.74
CA GLN A 242 -0.58 2.11 20.06
C GLN A 242 -1.13 1.24 18.95
N ALA A 243 -1.16 -0.06 19.17
CA ALA A 243 -1.67 -1.05 18.24
C ALA A 243 -2.43 -2.16 18.97
N THR A 244 -3.34 -2.79 18.25
CA THR A 244 -4.17 -3.87 18.76
C THR A 244 -4.51 -4.88 17.65
N THR A 245 -5.36 -5.83 17.95
CA THR A 245 -5.94 -6.77 16.98
C THR A 245 -7.46 -6.81 17.14
N ASN A 246 -8.17 -7.30 16.13
CA ASN A 246 -9.62 -7.49 16.18
C ASN A 246 -10.02 -8.21 17.48
N PRO A 247 -10.89 -7.61 18.33
CA PRO A 247 -11.31 -8.20 19.60
C PRO A 247 -12.24 -9.40 19.42
N GLY A 248 -12.78 -9.65 18.21
CA GLY A 248 -13.71 -10.74 17.93
C GLY A 248 -15.15 -10.45 18.36
N THR A 249 -15.57 -9.20 18.34
CA THR A 249 -16.95 -8.80 18.65
C THR A 249 -17.95 -9.23 17.59
N ASN A 250 -17.50 -9.44 16.37
CA ASN A 250 -18.29 -9.98 15.27
C ASN A 250 -17.96 -11.46 15.06
N THR A 251 -18.97 -12.34 15.16
CA THR A 251 -18.78 -13.80 15.03
C THR A 251 -18.27 -14.23 13.66
N LYS A 252 -18.56 -13.46 12.62
CA LYS A 252 -18.03 -13.68 11.26
C LYS A 252 -16.50 -13.51 11.19
N TYR A 253 -15.95 -12.67 12.08
CA TYR A 253 -14.51 -12.35 12.14
C TYR A 253 -13.99 -12.67 13.55
N PRO A 254 -13.47 -13.90 13.75
CA PRO A 254 -12.92 -14.31 15.04
C PRO A 254 -11.81 -13.38 15.54
N LYS A 255 -11.59 -13.37 16.84
CA LYS A 255 -10.52 -12.57 17.46
C LYS A 255 -9.19 -12.73 16.73
N GLY A 256 -8.56 -11.61 16.42
CA GLY A 256 -7.25 -11.58 15.76
C GLY A 256 -7.27 -11.81 14.26
N THR A 257 -8.47 -11.89 13.63
CA THR A 257 -8.58 -12.00 12.16
C THR A 257 -9.09 -10.69 11.55
N GLY A 258 -8.62 -10.39 10.34
CA GLY A 258 -9.06 -9.28 9.51
C GLY A 258 -9.89 -9.73 8.33
N CYS A 259 -10.29 -8.78 7.49
CA CYS A 259 -10.98 -9.03 6.22
C CYS A 259 -10.87 -7.86 5.25
N CYS A 260 -11.49 -8.11 4.14
CA CYS A 260 -12.19 -7.14 3.30
C CYS A 260 -11.24 -6.32 2.43
N SER A 261 -10.10 -6.90 2.03
CA SER A 261 -9.12 -6.33 1.10
C SER A 261 -8.37 -7.47 0.38
N ASP A 262 -7.36 -7.12 -0.38
CA ASP A 262 -6.54 -8.02 -1.21
C ASP A 262 -5.99 -9.25 -0.47
N ALA A 263 -5.71 -9.13 0.84
CA ALA A 263 -5.25 -10.24 1.66
C ALA A 263 -6.24 -11.44 1.67
N ASP A 264 -7.54 -11.16 1.56
CA ASP A 264 -8.57 -12.21 1.59
C ASP A 264 -8.42 -13.21 0.43
N VAL A 265 -7.91 -12.77 -0.71
CA VAL A 265 -7.66 -13.61 -1.89
C VAL A 265 -6.62 -14.66 -1.57
N PHE A 266 -5.54 -14.28 -0.91
CA PHE A 266 -4.46 -15.17 -0.53
C PHE A 266 -4.83 -16.07 0.65
N ASP A 267 -5.53 -15.52 1.65
CA ASP A 267 -6.00 -16.30 2.80
C ASP A 267 -6.95 -17.44 2.36
N LYS A 268 -7.89 -17.15 1.45
CA LYS A 268 -8.79 -18.16 0.84
C LYS A 268 -8.01 -19.24 0.07
N ALA A 269 -6.86 -18.90 -0.49
CA ALA A 269 -5.98 -19.84 -1.17
C ALA A 269 -5.05 -20.62 -0.23
N GLY A 270 -5.15 -20.39 1.09
CA GLY A 270 -4.33 -21.07 2.10
C GLY A 270 -2.92 -20.50 2.24
N ILE A 271 -2.65 -19.33 1.68
CA ILE A 271 -1.38 -18.59 1.87
C ILE A 271 -1.55 -17.69 3.11
N PRO A 272 -0.65 -17.81 4.12
CA PRO A 272 -0.76 -17.01 5.33
C PRO A 272 -0.73 -15.51 5.06
N VAL A 273 -1.52 -14.73 5.82
CA VAL A 273 -1.60 -13.28 5.65
C VAL A 273 -1.47 -12.52 6.97
N LEU A 274 -0.98 -11.29 6.87
CA LEU A 274 -0.99 -10.27 7.91
C LEU A 274 -1.58 -8.99 7.32
N SER A 275 -2.74 -8.57 7.78
CA SER A 275 -3.34 -7.28 7.44
C SER A 275 -2.90 -6.23 8.45
N VAL A 276 -2.48 -5.07 7.94
CA VAL A 276 -2.09 -3.88 8.71
C VAL A 276 -2.99 -2.74 8.30
N GLU A 277 -3.77 -2.22 9.21
CA GLU A 277 -4.81 -1.23 8.92
C GLU A 277 -5.02 -0.27 10.10
N ALA A 278 -5.49 0.94 9.84
CA ALA A 278 -5.98 1.86 10.85
C ALA A 278 -7.51 1.95 10.76
N THR A 279 -8.18 1.21 11.64
CA THR A 279 -9.63 1.07 11.69
C THR A 279 -10.14 1.11 13.12
N ASN A 280 -11.33 0.64 13.40
CA ASN A 280 -11.83 0.42 14.75
C ASN A 280 -12.79 -0.77 14.86
N TRP A 281 -12.25 -1.95 14.96
CA TRP A 281 -13.01 -3.20 15.16
C TRP A 281 -13.84 -3.24 16.46
N SER A 282 -13.59 -2.31 17.39
CA SER A 282 -14.36 -2.25 18.65
C SER A 282 -15.69 -1.47 18.51
N LEU A 283 -15.94 -0.81 17.37
CA LEU A 283 -17.15 0.00 17.14
C LEU A 283 -18.35 -0.85 16.71
N GLY A 284 -18.62 -1.92 17.43
CA GLY A 284 -19.86 -2.68 17.31
C GLY A 284 -19.84 -3.77 16.23
N LYS A 285 -20.97 -3.96 15.54
CA LYS A 285 -21.22 -5.07 14.61
C LYS A 285 -20.56 -4.89 13.24
N LYS A 286 -19.90 -3.77 12.99
CA LYS A 286 -19.22 -3.49 11.72
C LYS A 286 -17.82 -4.09 11.73
N ASP A 287 -17.48 -4.71 10.69
CA ASP A 287 -16.34 -5.59 10.43
C ASP A 287 -14.99 -4.86 10.25
N GLY A 288 -14.70 -3.87 11.08
CA GLY A 288 -13.59 -2.95 10.86
C GLY A 288 -13.90 -1.82 9.86
N TYR A 289 -15.02 -1.90 9.15
CA TYR A 289 -15.48 -0.88 8.20
C TYR A 289 -15.73 0.49 8.82
N GLN A 290 -15.89 0.59 10.12
CA GLN A 290 -15.95 1.86 10.79
C GLN A 290 -14.58 2.19 11.35
N GLN A 291 -13.89 3.14 10.71
CA GLN A 291 -12.56 3.58 11.11
C GLN A 291 -12.58 4.36 12.43
N ARG A 292 -13.62 5.16 12.64
CA ARG A 292 -13.74 6.11 13.74
C ARG A 292 -15.13 6.09 14.34
N ALA A 293 -15.24 6.56 15.58
CA ALA A 293 -16.54 6.97 16.10
C ALA A 293 -17.10 8.13 15.24
N LYS A 294 -18.41 8.07 14.96
CA LYS A 294 -19.08 9.11 14.18
C LYS A 294 -18.92 10.47 14.85
N SER A 295 -18.59 11.47 14.06
CA SER A 295 -18.40 12.84 14.51
C SER A 295 -18.82 13.82 13.42
N LYS A 296 -18.86 15.13 13.72
CA LYS A 296 -19.14 16.16 12.72
C LYS A 296 -18.13 16.10 11.54
N ALA A 297 -16.88 15.79 11.81
CA ALA A 297 -15.86 15.67 10.78
C ALA A 297 -15.91 14.33 10.02
N PHE A 298 -16.41 13.27 10.65
CA PHE A 298 -16.51 11.94 10.04
C PHE A 298 -17.92 11.38 10.28
N PRO A 299 -18.93 11.89 9.55
CA PRO A 299 -20.34 11.57 9.81
C PRO A 299 -20.65 10.09 9.59
N ASP A 300 -19.96 9.44 8.67
CA ASP A 300 -20.09 8.01 8.39
C ASP A 300 -19.09 7.15 9.15
N GLY A 301 -18.20 7.77 9.93
CA GLY A 301 -17.15 7.09 10.68
C GLY A 301 -16.03 6.55 9.81
N SER A 302 -15.92 6.99 8.55
CA SER A 302 -14.86 6.63 7.61
C SER A 302 -14.46 7.81 6.73
N SER A 303 -13.29 7.73 6.12
CA SER A 303 -12.84 8.61 5.03
C SER A 303 -12.92 7.91 3.68
N TRP A 304 -12.91 6.59 3.68
CA TRP A 304 -12.82 5.76 2.49
C TRP A 304 -13.74 6.20 1.39
N HIS A 305 -13.22 6.17 0.18
CA HIS A 305 -13.93 6.45 -1.05
C HIS A 305 -14.46 7.89 -1.19
N ASN A 306 -14.49 8.70 -0.12
CA ASN A 306 -15.11 10.02 -0.15
C ASN A 306 -14.10 11.10 -0.55
N ALA A 307 -14.27 11.67 -1.75
CA ALA A 307 -13.38 12.68 -2.31
C ALA A 307 -13.32 14.00 -1.47
N LEU A 308 -14.36 14.31 -0.69
CA LEU A 308 -14.41 15.49 0.18
C LEU A 308 -13.67 15.27 1.51
N ILE A 309 -13.40 14.01 1.89
CA ILE A 309 -12.84 13.64 3.20
C ILE A 309 -11.45 13.02 3.06
N ASP A 310 -11.27 12.07 2.13
CA ASP A 310 -9.99 11.41 1.93
C ASP A 310 -9.05 12.23 1.05
N ASN A 311 -8.72 13.41 1.54
CA ASN A 311 -7.77 14.33 0.92
C ASN A 311 -6.89 15.01 1.98
N GLN A 312 -5.71 15.48 1.57
CA GLN A 312 -4.71 16.04 2.48
C GLN A 312 -5.24 17.24 3.26
N GLN A 313 -5.92 18.17 2.58
CA GLN A 313 -6.42 19.37 3.22
C GLN A 313 -7.41 19.06 4.34
N TYR A 314 -8.31 18.11 4.11
CA TYR A 314 -9.29 17.70 5.12
C TYR A 314 -8.63 16.97 6.28
N LEU A 315 -7.74 16.02 5.98
CA LEU A 315 -7.05 15.25 7.00
C LEU A 315 -6.11 16.11 7.84
N ASP A 316 -5.35 17.03 7.25
CA ASP A 316 -4.48 17.96 7.99
C ASP A 316 -5.28 18.89 8.90
N LYS A 317 -6.47 19.30 8.47
CA LYS A 317 -7.38 20.13 9.29
C LYS A 317 -7.95 19.40 10.49
N TRP A 318 -8.44 18.17 10.30
CA TRP A 318 -9.20 17.45 11.32
C TRP A 318 -8.40 16.42 12.10
N LEU A 319 -7.27 15.99 11.55
CA LEU A 319 -6.31 15.05 12.14
C LEU A 319 -4.87 15.57 11.95
N PRO A 320 -4.53 16.75 12.52
CA PRO A 320 -3.23 17.37 12.30
C PRO A 320 -2.08 16.42 12.65
N HIS A 321 -1.06 16.39 11.80
CA HIS A 321 0.12 15.52 11.91
C HIS A 321 -0.16 14.01 11.91
N ARG A 322 -1.38 13.59 11.56
CA ARG A 322 -1.76 12.17 11.59
C ARG A 322 -1.05 11.36 10.51
N ILE A 323 -0.85 11.93 9.32
CA ILE A 323 -0.15 11.24 8.21
C ILE A 323 1.27 10.88 8.65
N GLU A 324 2.02 11.85 9.13
CA GLU A 324 3.41 11.66 9.59
C GLU A 324 3.49 10.70 10.78
N LYS A 325 2.60 10.90 11.76
CA LYS A 325 2.56 10.06 12.96
C LYS A 325 2.28 8.60 12.63
N ARG A 326 1.29 8.32 11.80
CA ARG A 326 0.93 6.95 11.42
C ARG A 326 1.99 6.31 10.55
N SER A 327 2.53 7.03 9.57
CA SER A 327 3.67 6.57 8.77
C SER A 327 4.84 6.18 9.65
N HIS A 328 5.19 7.03 10.62
CA HIS A 328 6.23 6.74 11.60
C HIS A 328 5.93 5.50 12.45
N ASP A 329 4.72 5.40 13.01
CA ASP A 329 4.32 4.30 13.87
C ASP A 329 4.35 2.96 13.10
N VAL A 330 3.80 2.93 11.88
CA VAL A 330 3.75 1.71 11.05
C VAL A 330 5.16 1.27 10.64
N VAL A 331 5.98 2.18 10.11
CA VAL A 331 7.33 1.83 9.66
C VAL A 331 8.20 1.33 10.83
N ARG A 332 8.09 1.93 12.01
CA ARG A 332 8.83 1.49 13.21
C ARG A 332 8.50 0.06 13.62
N VAL A 333 7.28 -0.38 13.44
CA VAL A 333 6.86 -1.75 13.73
C VAL A 333 7.18 -2.69 12.57
N MET A 334 6.87 -2.28 11.35
CA MET A 334 6.97 -3.16 10.19
C MET A 334 8.41 -3.43 9.76
N LEU A 335 9.31 -2.44 9.82
CA LEU A 335 10.68 -2.64 9.38
C LEU A 335 11.42 -3.72 10.19
N PRO A 336 11.45 -3.70 11.53
CA PRO A 336 12.05 -4.80 12.30
C PRO A 336 11.31 -6.12 12.11
N LEU A 337 9.97 -6.12 12.00
CA LEU A 337 9.20 -7.33 11.75
C LEU A 337 9.60 -7.98 10.42
N VAL A 338 9.65 -7.23 9.33
CA VAL A 338 10.04 -7.74 8.01
C VAL A 338 11.48 -8.24 8.01
N LYS A 339 12.41 -7.54 8.69
CA LYS A 339 13.79 -8.00 8.87
C LYS A 339 13.88 -9.34 9.58
N GLU A 340 13.11 -9.52 10.65
CA GLU A 340 13.06 -10.79 11.41
C GLU A 340 12.49 -11.92 10.53
N LEU A 341 11.38 -11.67 9.83
CA LEU A 341 10.69 -12.65 9.00
C LEU A 341 11.52 -13.04 7.76
N ALA A 342 12.17 -12.08 7.11
CA ALA A 342 13.04 -12.31 5.97
C ALA A 342 14.43 -12.85 6.37
N LYS A 343 14.72 -12.96 7.68
CA LYS A 343 16.03 -13.34 8.22
C LYS A 343 17.16 -12.49 7.62
N ALA A 344 16.99 -11.18 7.73
CA ALA A 344 17.95 -10.20 7.24
C ALA A 344 19.29 -10.30 7.99
N GLY A 345 20.39 -10.21 7.25
CA GLY A 345 21.75 -10.26 7.83
C GLY A 345 22.18 -11.61 8.42
N LYS A 346 21.50 -12.72 8.06
CA LYS A 346 21.80 -14.07 8.55
C LYS A 346 22.19 -14.99 7.41
#